data_349125dbb80558b5898d1a3d1931e5d5
#
_entry.id   349125dbb80558b5898d1a3d1931e5d5
#
_cell.length_a   1.000
_cell.length_b   1.000
_cell.length_c   1.000
_cell.angle_alpha   90.00
_cell.angle_beta   90.00
_cell.angle_gamma   90.00
#
_symmetry.space_group_name_H-M   'P 1'
#
loop_
_entity.id
_entity.type
_entity.pdbx_description
1 polymer ?
#
loop_
_entity_poly.entity_id
_entity_poly.type
_entity_poly.pdbx_seq_one_letter_code
_entity_poly.pdbx_strand_id
1 'polypeptide(L)'
;WQNRGGDELPTMKGYQKQVDAITDDVFQARDTAVEAAATLPTKQQFLELQVEVDGITADPANAIANITIPAKDFDLAVGSASFGMIASRLAGWQFTHGVNASITKMIDLPSHWSKMRISLIWTNLVANNNFNVSLSGERHSWSAGESFNQEPAGYAAVVPVNGTPFIAVETQLALDLTVDPTRHTTLRIGRNGASSSDTLPTAIALLAVRLTKVA
;
A
#
# COMPACT_ATOMS: atom_id res chain seq x y z
N TRP A 1 30.16 -75.09 -12.53
CA TRP A 1 29.09 -74.17 -12.65
C TRP A 1 29.51 -73.07 -13.66
N GLN A 2 29.06 -73.17 -14.89
CA GLN A 2 29.25 -72.08 -15.86
C GLN A 2 28.19 -71.01 -15.59
N ASN A 3 28.68 -69.83 -15.25
CA ASN A 3 27.84 -68.67 -15.09
C ASN A 3 27.27 -68.27 -16.48
N ARG A 4 25.96 -68.29 -16.65
CA ARG A 4 25.28 -67.91 -17.89
C ARG A 4 25.13 -66.40 -18.01
N GLY A 5 26.20 -65.67 -18.02
CA GLY A 5 26.07 -64.23 -18.13
C GLY A 5 27.38 -63.47 -18.42
N GLY A 6 28.51 -64.13 -18.35
CA GLY A 6 29.78 -63.43 -18.69
C GLY A 6 30.24 -62.36 -17.71
N ASP A 7 29.48 -62.10 -16.66
CA ASP A 7 29.89 -61.13 -15.65
C ASP A 7 30.79 -61.81 -14.61
N GLU A 8 32.05 -61.43 -14.61
CA GLU A 8 32.96 -61.90 -13.56
C GLU A 8 32.45 -61.39 -12.20
N LEU A 9 32.29 -62.35 -11.26
CA LEU A 9 31.95 -61.97 -9.88
C LEU A 9 33.05 -61.07 -9.34
N PRO A 10 32.72 -59.93 -8.71
CA PRO A 10 33.70 -59.00 -8.16
C PRO A 10 34.59 -59.75 -7.16
N THR A 11 35.89 -59.55 -7.27
CA THR A 11 36.85 -60.15 -6.34
C THR A 11 36.64 -59.55 -4.95
N MET A 12 37.07 -60.28 -3.88
CA MET A 12 37.02 -59.73 -2.50
C MET A 12 37.60 -58.34 -2.39
N LYS A 13 38.68 -58.06 -3.14
CA LYS A 13 39.26 -56.71 -3.24
C LYS A 13 38.32 -55.69 -3.88
N GLY A 14 37.51 -56.11 -4.85
CA GLY A 14 36.50 -55.25 -5.47
C GLY A 14 35.38 -54.89 -4.51
N TYR A 15 34.89 -55.85 -3.72
CA TYR A 15 33.90 -55.58 -2.67
C TYR A 15 34.45 -54.68 -1.59
N GLN A 16 35.69 -54.90 -1.13
CA GLN A 16 36.31 -54.01 -0.12
C GLN A 16 36.38 -52.56 -0.64
N LYS A 17 36.79 -52.35 -1.86
CA LYS A 17 36.88 -51.02 -2.47
C LYS A 17 35.50 -50.33 -2.59
N GLN A 18 34.44 -51.09 -2.87
CA GLN A 18 33.07 -50.57 -2.89
C GLN A 18 32.57 -50.20 -1.48
N VAL A 19 32.87 -51.02 -0.48
CA VAL A 19 32.52 -50.73 0.92
C VAL A 19 33.25 -49.51 1.41
N ASP A 20 34.54 -49.34 1.13
CA ASP A 20 35.32 -48.18 1.50
C ASP A 20 34.75 -46.90 0.86
N ALA A 21 34.40 -46.93 -0.46
CA ALA A 21 33.80 -45.80 -1.14
C ALA A 21 32.44 -45.42 -0.55
N ILE A 22 31.56 -46.38 -0.25
CA ILE A 22 30.26 -46.10 0.40
C ILE A 22 30.47 -45.51 1.80
N THR A 23 31.46 -46.01 2.51
CA THR A 23 31.78 -45.51 3.85
C THR A 23 32.23 -44.05 3.80
N ASP A 24 33.10 -43.69 2.85
CA ASP A 24 33.55 -42.31 2.63
C ASP A 24 32.39 -41.41 2.24
N ASP A 25 31.50 -41.84 1.34
CA ASP A 25 30.31 -41.09 0.94
C ASP A 25 29.37 -40.80 2.13
N VAL A 26 29.18 -41.79 3.00
CA VAL A 26 28.35 -41.64 4.22
C VAL A 26 28.98 -40.65 5.19
N PHE A 27 30.30 -40.69 5.38
CA PHE A 27 30.99 -39.74 6.23
C PHE A 27 30.91 -38.31 5.67
N GLN A 28 31.12 -38.11 4.38
CA GLN A 28 30.95 -36.81 3.73
C GLN A 28 29.51 -36.27 3.84
N ALA A 29 28.51 -37.13 3.61
CA ALA A 29 27.10 -36.71 3.75
C ALA A 29 26.77 -36.33 5.19
N ARG A 30 27.30 -37.06 6.19
CA ARG A 30 27.14 -36.71 7.61
C ARG A 30 27.78 -35.36 7.94
N ASP A 31 29.00 -35.13 7.50
CA ASP A 31 29.75 -33.91 7.82
C ASP A 31 29.08 -32.70 7.16
N THR A 32 28.59 -32.84 5.92
CA THR A 32 27.78 -31.82 5.25
C THR A 32 26.47 -31.52 6.00
N ALA A 33 25.82 -32.55 6.53
CA ALA A 33 24.60 -32.39 7.32
C ALA A 33 24.87 -31.68 8.67
N VAL A 34 26.00 -31.98 9.30
CA VAL A 34 26.43 -31.33 10.54
C VAL A 34 26.76 -29.85 10.30
N GLU A 35 27.46 -29.52 9.21
CA GLU A 35 27.72 -28.12 8.83
C GLU A 35 26.43 -27.38 8.52
N ALA A 36 25.52 -27.97 7.77
CA ALA A 36 24.23 -27.37 7.49
C ALA A 36 23.39 -27.13 8.78
N ALA A 37 23.42 -28.08 9.72
CA ALA A 37 22.74 -27.94 11.00
C ALA A 37 23.38 -26.83 11.88
N ALA A 38 24.68 -26.62 11.78
CA ALA A 38 25.39 -25.56 12.51
C ALA A 38 25.08 -24.15 11.99
N THR A 39 24.60 -24.03 10.75
CA THR A 39 24.18 -22.74 10.14
C THR A 39 22.71 -22.39 10.40
N LEU A 40 21.92 -23.34 10.90
CA LEU A 40 20.54 -23.06 11.30
C LEU A 40 20.53 -22.21 12.58
N PRO A 41 19.64 -21.21 12.65
CA PRO A 41 19.50 -20.43 13.88
C PRO A 41 19.17 -21.34 15.06
N THR A 42 19.85 -21.14 16.15
CA THR A 42 19.56 -21.85 17.40
C THR A 42 18.15 -21.51 17.86
N LYS A 43 17.54 -22.42 18.66
CA LYS A 43 16.22 -22.15 19.26
C LYS A 43 16.18 -20.79 19.97
N GLN A 44 17.30 -20.39 20.58
CA GLN A 44 17.41 -19.13 21.27
C GLN A 44 17.41 -17.94 20.31
N GLN A 45 18.15 -18.01 19.21
CA GLN A 45 18.14 -16.98 18.16
C GLN A 45 16.75 -16.86 17.51
N PHE A 46 16.05 -17.98 17.33
CA PHE A 46 14.67 -17.95 16.82
C PHE A 46 13.71 -17.28 17.80
N LEU A 47 13.84 -17.55 19.10
CA LEU A 47 13.04 -16.91 20.15
C LEU A 47 13.37 -15.40 20.27
N GLU A 48 14.65 -15.03 20.15
CA GLU A 48 15.07 -13.62 20.13
C GLU A 48 14.49 -12.87 18.94
N LEU A 49 14.51 -13.48 17.74
CA LEU A 49 13.87 -12.93 16.54
C LEU A 49 12.35 -12.81 16.71
N GLN A 50 11.70 -13.78 17.35
CA GLN A 50 10.26 -13.74 17.62
C GLN A 50 9.90 -12.64 18.62
N VAL A 51 10.68 -12.44 19.66
CA VAL A 51 10.52 -11.32 20.59
C VAL A 51 10.71 -9.97 19.91
N GLU A 52 11.67 -9.88 19.00
CA GLU A 52 11.89 -8.65 18.21
C GLU A 52 10.72 -8.37 17.28
N VAL A 53 10.21 -9.39 16.57
CA VAL A 53 9.03 -9.27 15.71
C VAL A 53 7.79 -8.92 16.52
N ASP A 54 7.57 -9.56 17.67
CA ASP A 54 6.44 -9.25 18.55
C ASP A 54 6.59 -7.84 19.15
N GLY A 55 7.81 -7.39 19.45
CA GLY A 55 8.10 -6.02 19.87
C GLY A 55 7.80 -4.99 18.79
N ILE A 56 8.14 -5.28 17.54
CA ILE A 56 7.83 -4.43 16.37
C ILE A 56 6.31 -4.34 16.15
N THR A 57 5.59 -5.45 16.30
CA THR A 57 4.13 -5.48 16.12
C THR A 57 3.37 -4.89 17.30
N ALA A 58 3.94 -4.94 18.51
CA ALA A 58 3.34 -4.41 19.72
C ALA A 58 3.70 -2.92 20.00
N ASP A 59 4.76 -2.38 19.35
CA ASP A 59 5.17 -0.99 19.53
C ASP A 59 4.30 -0.06 18.68
N PRO A 60 3.46 0.79 19.30
CA PRO A 60 2.68 1.79 18.58
C PRO A 60 3.55 2.75 17.73
N ALA A 61 4.84 2.91 18.05
CA ALA A 61 5.77 3.74 17.29
C ALA A 61 6.09 3.14 15.90
N ASN A 62 6.01 1.83 15.75
CA ASN A 62 6.21 1.11 14.47
C ASN A 62 4.90 0.86 13.71
N ALA A 63 3.78 1.33 14.25
CA ALA A 63 2.49 1.20 13.61
C ALA A 63 2.42 2.02 12.30
N ILE A 64 1.65 1.54 11.33
CA ILE A 64 1.45 2.22 10.05
C ILE A 64 1.04 3.67 10.30
N ALA A 65 1.90 4.61 9.94
CA ALA A 65 1.65 6.05 10.11
C ALA A 65 1.00 6.69 8.87
N ASN A 66 1.14 6.06 7.69
CA ASN A 66 0.63 6.59 6.44
C ASN A 66 0.06 5.47 5.56
N ILE A 67 -1.07 5.75 4.91
CA ILE A 67 -1.67 4.90 3.88
C ILE A 67 -1.79 5.75 2.61
N THR A 68 -1.24 5.30 1.50
CA THR A 68 -1.41 5.96 0.20
C THR A 68 -2.32 5.12 -0.69
N ILE A 69 -3.42 5.71 -1.13
CA ILE A 69 -4.44 5.07 -1.96
C ILE A 69 -4.32 5.66 -3.37
N PRO A 70 -3.95 4.86 -4.37
CA PRO A 70 -3.90 5.31 -5.75
C PRO A 70 -5.26 5.78 -6.25
N ALA A 71 -5.30 6.80 -7.10
CA ALA A 71 -6.56 7.34 -7.64
C ALA A 71 -7.39 6.29 -8.39
N LYS A 72 -6.75 5.32 -9.04
CA LYS A 72 -7.42 4.21 -9.76
C LYS A 72 -8.32 3.33 -8.89
N ASP A 73 -8.12 3.36 -7.58
CA ASP A 73 -8.85 2.52 -6.62
C ASP A 73 -10.16 3.16 -6.13
N PHE A 74 -10.47 4.37 -6.60
CA PHE A 74 -11.72 5.08 -6.30
C PHE A 74 -12.73 4.90 -7.41
N ASP A 75 -14.01 4.99 -7.05
CA ASP A 75 -15.16 4.98 -7.94
C ASP A 75 -15.76 6.38 -8.06
N LEU A 76 -16.40 6.68 -9.20
CA LEU A 76 -17.14 7.92 -9.37
C LEU A 76 -18.33 7.97 -8.41
N ALA A 77 -18.43 9.02 -7.61
CA ALA A 77 -19.56 9.23 -6.70
C ALA A 77 -20.56 10.24 -7.23
N VAL A 78 -20.10 11.42 -7.62
CA VAL A 78 -20.98 12.53 -8.09
C VAL A 78 -20.26 13.32 -9.17
N GLY A 79 -21.04 13.86 -10.10
CA GLY A 79 -20.57 14.78 -11.13
C GLY A 79 -19.94 14.08 -12.34
N SER A 80 -19.13 14.83 -13.08
CA SER A 80 -18.57 14.43 -14.37
C SER A 80 -17.07 14.17 -14.37
N ALA A 81 -16.50 13.75 -13.23
CA ALA A 81 -15.10 13.35 -13.21
C ALA A 81 -14.87 12.10 -14.08
N SER A 82 -13.74 12.02 -14.74
CA SER A 82 -13.36 10.89 -15.58
C SER A 82 -11.99 10.35 -15.21
N PHE A 83 -11.84 9.02 -15.21
CA PHE A 83 -10.54 8.39 -15.01
C PHE A 83 -9.87 8.18 -16.37
N GLY A 84 -8.61 8.60 -16.50
CA GLY A 84 -7.90 8.48 -17.75
C GLY A 84 -6.41 8.75 -17.66
N MET A 85 -5.72 8.54 -18.77
CA MET A 85 -4.29 8.80 -18.88
C MET A 85 -4.00 10.30 -18.83
N ILE A 86 -2.94 10.64 -18.10
CA ILE A 86 -2.42 11.99 -17.96
C ILE A 86 -1.02 11.99 -18.59
N ALA A 87 -0.80 12.83 -19.58
CA ALA A 87 0.50 12.98 -20.25
C ALA A 87 1.15 11.65 -20.68
N SER A 88 0.39 10.65 -21.12
CA SER A 88 0.81 9.35 -21.65
C SER A 88 1.54 8.42 -20.66
N ARG A 89 1.74 8.80 -19.41
CA ARG A 89 2.56 8.02 -18.47
C ARG A 89 1.88 7.66 -17.15
N LEU A 90 0.87 8.42 -16.76
CA LEU A 90 0.20 8.28 -15.47
C LEU A 90 -1.31 8.40 -15.66
N ALA A 91 -2.08 7.59 -14.95
CA ALA A 91 -3.53 7.68 -14.93
C ALA A 91 -4.02 8.36 -13.64
N GLY A 92 -5.12 9.10 -13.75
CA GLY A 92 -5.73 9.78 -12.60
C GLY A 92 -7.16 10.19 -12.88
N TRP A 93 -7.86 10.60 -11.82
CA TRP A 93 -9.19 11.19 -11.93
C TRP A 93 -9.10 12.65 -12.32
N GLN A 94 -9.71 12.99 -13.45
CA GLN A 94 -9.76 14.36 -13.97
C GLN A 94 -11.06 15.02 -13.53
N PHE A 95 -10.95 16.13 -12.83
CA PHE A 95 -12.07 16.95 -12.35
C PHE A 95 -12.10 18.26 -13.14
N THR A 96 -13.22 18.49 -13.81
CA THR A 96 -13.43 19.71 -14.63
C THR A 96 -13.80 20.92 -13.78
N HIS A 97 -13.62 22.11 -14.34
CA HIS A 97 -14.10 23.38 -13.77
C HIS A 97 -15.62 23.53 -13.97
N GLY A 98 -16.24 24.33 -13.11
CA GLY A 98 -17.66 24.73 -13.23
C GLY A 98 -18.64 23.72 -12.66
N VAL A 99 -18.21 22.54 -12.25
CA VAL A 99 -19.05 21.49 -11.64
C VAL A 99 -18.42 20.91 -10.40
N ASN A 100 -19.25 20.59 -9.43
CA ASN A 100 -18.79 19.81 -8.28
C ASN A 100 -18.75 18.33 -8.68
N ALA A 101 -17.62 17.71 -8.49
CA ALA A 101 -17.44 16.30 -8.77
C ALA A 101 -16.63 15.60 -7.68
N SER A 102 -16.97 14.37 -7.37
CA SER A 102 -16.30 13.59 -6.34
C SER A 102 -16.22 12.12 -6.70
N ILE A 103 -15.22 11.48 -6.14
CA ILE A 103 -14.98 10.04 -6.16
C ILE A 103 -15.04 9.50 -4.74
N THR A 104 -15.27 8.21 -4.60
CA THR A 104 -15.45 7.56 -3.30
C THR A 104 -14.70 6.24 -3.22
N LYS A 105 -14.33 5.86 -2.00
CA LYS A 105 -13.75 4.55 -1.71
C LYS A 105 -14.03 4.15 -0.27
N MET A 106 -14.44 2.90 -0.08
CA MET A 106 -14.46 2.29 1.25
C MET A 106 -13.05 1.87 1.63
N ILE A 107 -12.66 2.15 2.87
CA ILE A 107 -11.32 1.86 3.41
C ILE A 107 -11.41 1.18 4.76
N ASP A 108 -10.43 0.34 5.03
CA ASP A 108 -10.18 -0.22 6.33
C ASP A 108 -9.04 0.57 7.00
N LEU A 109 -9.31 1.08 8.19
CA LEU A 109 -8.32 1.84 8.94
C LEU A 109 -7.63 0.93 9.97
N PRO A 110 -6.32 1.13 10.21
CA PRO A 110 -5.61 0.40 11.25
C PRO A 110 -6.25 0.60 12.62
N SER A 111 -6.34 -0.47 13.41
CA SER A 111 -7.06 -0.50 14.70
C SER A 111 -6.54 0.51 15.73
N HIS A 112 -5.31 0.97 15.58
CA HIS A 112 -4.65 1.94 16.45
C HIS A 112 -4.81 3.40 16.04
N TRP A 113 -5.58 3.68 14.97
CA TRP A 113 -5.86 5.05 14.54
C TRP A 113 -7.08 5.61 15.29
N SER A 114 -6.93 6.75 15.92
CA SER A 114 -8.03 7.53 16.53
C SER A 114 -8.31 8.83 15.76
N LYS A 115 -7.31 9.31 15.03
CA LYS A 115 -7.41 10.49 14.18
C LYS A 115 -6.61 10.29 12.90
N MET A 116 -7.09 10.87 11.81
CA MET A 116 -6.40 10.89 10.54
C MET A 116 -6.46 12.25 9.87
N ARG A 117 -5.50 12.49 9.01
CA ARG A 117 -5.43 13.66 8.13
C ARG A 117 -5.41 13.21 6.69
N ILE A 118 -6.11 13.93 5.82
CA ILE A 118 -6.20 13.64 4.40
C ILE A 118 -5.30 14.60 3.64
N SER A 119 -4.41 14.08 2.79
CA SER A 119 -3.65 14.83 1.80
C SER A 119 -4.01 14.35 0.40
N LEU A 120 -4.19 15.27 -0.51
CA LEU A 120 -4.47 15.01 -1.91
C LEU A 120 -3.21 15.21 -2.74
N ILE A 121 -2.83 14.21 -3.52
CA ILE A 121 -1.71 14.28 -4.47
C ILE A 121 -2.33 14.50 -5.86
N TRP A 122 -2.12 15.67 -6.41
CA TRP A 122 -2.78 16.11 -7.64
C TRP A 122 -1.87 16.94 -8.51
N THR A 123 -2.31 17.25 -9.74
CA THR A 123 -1.61 18.12 -10.67
C THR A 123 -2.61 18.91 -11.52
N ASN A 124 -2.23 20.11 -11.95
CA ASN A 124 -2.90 20.81 -13.02
C ASN A 124 -2.44 20.29 -14.39
N LEU A 125 -3.33 20.34 -15.38
CA LEU A 125 -3.07 19.81 -16.72
C LEU A 125 -2.61 20.86 -17.73
N VAL A 126 -2.75 22.12 -17.41
CA VAL A 126 -2.39 23.26 -18.26
C VAL A 126 -1.62 24.28 -17.46
N ALA A 127 -0.66 24.96 -18.07
CA ALA A 127 0.06 26.05 -17.42
C ALA A 127 -0.91 27.17 -17.04
N ASN A 128 -1.01 27.47 -15.75
CA ASN A 128 -1.88 28.50 -15.21
C ASN A 128 -1.23 29.11 -13.97
N ASN A 129 -1.13 30.42 -13.95
CA ASN A 129 -0.68 31.18 -12.80
C ASN A 129 -1.84 31.99 -12.24
N ASN A 130 -1.82 32.30 -10.96
CA ASN A 130 -2.77 33.16 -10.27
C ASN A 130 -4.22 32.64 -10.17
N PHE A 131 -4.38 31.31 -10.28
CA PHE A 131 -5.66 30.64 -10.07
C PHE A 131 -5.63 29.80 -8.78
N ASN A 132 -6.81 29.58 -8.24
CA ASN A 132 -7.03 28.69 -7.10
C ASN A 132 -7.90 27.51 -7.52
N VAL A 133 -7.71 26.38 -6.86
CA VAL A 133 -8.58 25.21 -6.94
C VAL A 133 -9.18 24.92 -5.57
N SER A 134 -10.46 24.59 -5.54
CA SER A 134 -11.17 24.18 -4.33
C SER A 134 -11.28 22.67 -4.28
N LEU A 135 -10.52 22.06 -3.37
CA LEU A 135 -10.46 20.59 -3.16
C LEU A 135 -11.24 20.22 -1.90
N SER A 136 -11.89 19.07 -1.91
CA SER A 136 -12.62 18.57 -0.75
C SER A 136 -12.24 17.13 -0.43
N GLY A 137 -12.30 16.80 0.86
CA GLY A 137 -12.18 15.45 1.37
C GLY A 137 -13.13 15.25 2.54
N GLU A 138 -13.92 14.20 2.49
CA GLU A 138 -14.94 13.86 3.46
C GLU A 138 -14.75 12.42 3.95
N ARG A 139 -15.13 12.19 5.18
CA ARG A 139 -15.19 10.88 5.79
C ARG A 139 -16.62 10.59 6.24
N HIS A 140 -17.14 9.47 5.81
CA HIS A 140 -18.36 8.86 6.37
C HIS A 140 -17.98 7.63 7.17
N SER A 141 -18.53 7.45 8.36
CA SER A 141 -18.36 6.23 9.14
C SER A 141 -19.72 5.70 9.60
N TRP A 142 -19.91 4.40 9.47
CA TRP A 142 -21.16 3.74 9.79
C TRP A 142 -20.95 2.32 10.30
N SER A 143 -21.92 1.80 11.06
CA SER A 143 -21.97 0.42 11.54
C SER A 143 -23.26 -0.24 11.07
N ALA A 144 -23.36 -1.55 11.22
CA ALA A 144 -24.58 -2.27 10.91
C ALA A 144 -25.77 -1.70 11.72
N GLY A 145 -26.88 -1.41 11.04
CA GLY A 145 -28.08 -0.82 11.62
C GLY A 145 -28.11 0.71 11.68
N GLU A 146 -27.04 1.40 11.27
CA GLU A 146 -27.03 2.85 11.18
C GLU A 146 -27.42 3.37 9.79
N SER A 147 -27.93 4.59 9.74
CA SER A 147 -28.24 5.27 8.48
C SER A 147 -26.95 5.69 7.76
N PHE A 148 -26.85 5.42 6.46
CA PHE A 148 -25.78 5.94 5.61
C PHE A 148 -25.88 7.45 5.34
N ASN A 149 -26.99 8.07 5.68
CA ASN A 149 -27.24 9.48 5.41
C ASN A 149 -26.89 10.37 6.61
N GLN A 150 -25.83 10.02 7.33
CA GLN A 150 -25.27 10.89 8.37
C GLN A 150 -24.43 11.99 7.73
N GLU A 151 -24.42 13.17 8.35
CA GLU A 151 -23.59 14.27 7.90
C GLU A 151 -22.11 13.86 7.89
N PRO A 152 -21.42 14.04 6.76
CA PRO A 152 -20.01 13.70 6.66
C PRO A 152 -19.16 14.67 7.49
N ALA A 153 -18.12 14.17 8.11
CA ALA A 153 -17.03 15.01 8.56
C ALA A 153 -16.09 15.27 7.40
N GLY A 154 -15.95 16.53 6.98
CA GLY A 154 -15.11 16.83 5.83
C GLY A 154 -14.72 18.29 5.72
N TYR A 155 -13.78 18.57 4.83
CA TYR A 155 -13.22 19.89 4.59
C TYR A 155 -12.94 20.14 3.12
N ALA A 156 -13.14 21.40 2.75
CA ALA A 156 -12.62 21.99 1.52
C ALA A 156 -11.39 22.86 1.82
N ALA A 157 -10.40 22.77 0.96
CA ALA A 157 -9.24 23.67 0.95
C ALA A 157 -9.20 24.40 -0.38
N VAL A 158 -9.01 25.72 -0.32
CA VAL A 158 -8.72 26.53 -1.51
C VAL A 158 -7.21 26.70 -1.57
N VAL A 159 -6.61 26.22 -2.64
CA VAL A 159 -5.15 26.21 -2.79
C VAL A 159 -4.72 26.84 -4.10
N PRO A 160 -3.60 27.57 -4.11
CA PRO A 160 -3.04 28.11 -5.34
C PRO A 160 -2.55 27.00 -6.26
N VAL A 161 -2.74 27.18 -7.54
CA VAL A 161 -2.29 26.27 -8.58
C VAL A 161 -0.82 26.49 -8.88
N ASN A 162 -0.05 25.41 -9.05
CA ASN A 162 1.31 25.50 -9.56
C ASN A 162 1.29 25.99 -11.01
N GLY A 163 2.12 26.99 -11.33
CA GLY A 163 2.21 27.52 -12.70
C GLY A 163 2.69 26.52 -13.76
N THR A 164 3.38 25.47 -13.34
CA THR A 164 3.90 24.44 -14.23
C THR A 164 2.96 23.23 -14.23
N PRO A 165 2.45 22.81 -15.40
CA PRO A 165 1.58 21.62 -15.49
C PRO A 165 2.36 20.32 -15.24
N PHE A 166 1.63 19.27 -14.88
CA PHE A 166 2.16 17.90 -14.66
C PHE A 166 3.17 17.77 -13.52
N ILE A 167 3.28 18.80 -12.67
CA ILE A 167 4.02 18.67 -11.41
C ILE A 167 3.04 18.22 -10.33
N ALA A 168 3.34 17.09 -9.69
CA ALA A 168 2.56 16.60 -8.58
C ALA A 168 2.72 17.50 -7.36
N VAL A 169 1.59 17.94 -6.82
CA VAL A 169 1.50 18.74 -5.61
C VAL A 169 0.77 17.95 -4.55
N GLU A 170 1.26 17.93 -3.33
CA GLU A 170 0.54 17.39 -2.18
C GLU A 170 -0.12 18.52 -1.41
N THR A 171 -1.44 18.44 -1.28
CA THR A 171 -2.24 19.39 -0.52
C THR A 171 -2.85 18.68 0.67
N GLN A 172 -2.46 19.08 1.87
CA GLN A 172 -3.06 18.62 3.11
C GLN A 172 -4.35 19.39 3.36
N LEU A 173 -5.44 18.68 3.59
CA LEU A 173 -6.71 19.27 4.01
C LEU A 173 -6.64 19.66 5.49
N ALA A 174 -7.26 20.78 5.84
CA ALA A 174 -6.91 21.56 7.03
C ALA A 174 -7.21 20.94 8.40
N LEU A 175 -7.93 19.79 8.49
CA LEU A 175 -8.34 19.26 9.79
C LEU A 175 -8.05 17.77 9.98
N ASP A 176 -7.87 17.46 11.26
CA ASP A 176 -7.74 16.10 11.76
C ASP A 176 -9.13 15.52 11.96
N LEU A 177 -9.42 14.45 11.24
CA LEU A 177 -10.69 13.74 11.34
C LEU A 177 -10.59 12.65 12.42
N THR A 178 -11.48 12.70 13.41
CA THR A 178 -11.61 11.60 14.37
C THR A 178 -12.10 10.36 13.62
N VAL A 179 -11.49 9.21 13.86
CA VAL A 179 -11.85 7.95 13.25
C VAL A 179 -12.09 6.88 14.31
N ASP A 180 -12.96 5.96 13.97
CA ASP A 180 -13.20 4.74 14.74
C ASP A 180 -12.91 3.55 13.80
N PRO A 181 -11.80 2.83 14.00
CA PRO A 181 -11.42 1.73 13.12
C PRO A 181 -12.34 0.50 13.23
N THR A 182 -13.24 0.47 14.21
CA THR A 182 -14.25 -0.60 14.32
C THR A 182 -15.44 -0.38 13.40
N ARG A 183 -15.54 0.81 12.80
CA ARG A 183 -16.63 1.21 11.91
C ARG A 183 -16.18 1.15 10.45
N HIS A 184 -17.11 0.83 9.56
CA HIS A 184 -16.87 1.00 8.13
C HIS A 184 -16.63 2.47 7.83
N THR A 185 -15.60 2.75 7.05
CA THR A 185 -15.23 4.13 6.69
C THR A 185 -15.21 4.29 5.18
N THR A 186 -15.90 5.30 4.69
CA THR A 186 -15.89 5.69 3.29
C THR A 186 -15.24 7.07 3.17
N LEU A 187 -14.28 7.20 2.28
CA LEU A 187 -13.72 8.47 1.86
C LEU A 187 -14.45 8.96 0.62
N ARG A 188 -14.70 10.27 0.57
CA ARG A 188 -15.17 10.97 -0.62
C ARG A 188 -14.25 12.15 -0.88
N ILE A 189 -13.66 12.17 -2.05
CA ILE A 189 -12.66 13.16 -2.47
C ILE A 189 -13.18 13.89 -3.70
N GLY A 190 -13.02 15.18 -3.76
CA GLY A 190 -13.57 15.94 -4.87
C GLY A 190 -12.94 17.29 -5.14
N ARG A 191 -13.45 17.91 -6.20
CA ARG A 191 -13.26 19.31 -6.53
C ARG A 191 -14.60 20.03 -6.46
N ASN A 192 -14.65 21.14 -5.76
CA ASN A 192 -15.80 22.03 -5.70
C ASN A 192 -15.70 23.06 -6.85
N GLY A 193 -15.69 22.57 -8.09
CA GLY A 193 -15.44 23.38 -9.28
C GLY A 193 -16.50 24.43 -9.57
N ALA A 194 -17.70 24.33 -8.97
CA ALA A 194 -18.76 25.36 -9.03
C ALA A 194 -18.59 26.45 -7.95
N SER A 195 -17.64 26.31 -7.03
CA SER A 195 -17.36 27.32 -6.00
C SER A 195 -16.78 28.58 -6.62
N SER A 196 -17.19 29.76 -6.16
CA SER A 196 -16.58 31.04 -6.55
C SER A 196 -15.12 31.16 -6.15
N SER A 197 -14.66 30.35 -5.18
CA SER A 197 -13.26 30.27 -4.76
C SER A 197 -12.42 29.37 -5.67
N ASP A 198 -13.05 28.55 -6.52
CA ASP A 198 -12.39 27.76 -7.55
C ASP A 198 -12.32 28.57 -8.84
N THR A 199 -11.18 29.21 -9.07
CA THR A 199 -10.99 30.11 -10.21
C THR A 199 -10.22 29.48 -11.37
N LEU A 200 -9.71 28.23 -11.20
CA LEU A 200 -8.97 27.53 -12.24
C LEU A 200 -9.94 27.05 -13.35
N PRO A 201 -9.87 27.63 -14.57
CA PRO A 201 -10.83 27.32 -15.65
C PRO A 201 -10.60 25.98 -16.34
N THR A 202 -9.59 25.24 -15.94
CA THR A 202 -9.20 23.96 -16.55
C THR A 202 -9.34 22.79 -15.59
N ALA A 203 -9.23 21.58 -16.10
CA ALA A 203 -9.24 20.39 -15.28
C ALA A 203 -7.96 20.23 -14.44
N ILE A 204 -8.10 19.58 -13.30
CA ILE A 204 -7.01 19.02 -12.52
C ILE A 204 -7.07 17.49 -12.59
N ALA A 205 -5.97 16.83 -12.25
CA ALA A 205 -5.94 15.39 -12.10
C ALA A 205 -5.50 14.98 -10.71
N LEU A 206 -6.31 14.17 -10.02
CA LEU A 206 -5.95 13.51 -8.78
C LEU A 206 -5.19 12.22 -9.08
N LEU A 207 -4.04 12.05 -8.44
CA LEU A 207 -3.11 10.93 -8.63
C LEU A 207 -3.22 9.91 -7.50
N ALA A 208 -3.35 10.39 -6.27
CA ALA A 208 -3.48 9.58 -5.07
C ALA A 208 -4.06 10.39 -3.90
N VAL A 209 -4.50 9.66 -2.89
CA VAL A 209 -4.88 10.20 -1.58
C VAL A 209 -3.96 9.60 -0.53
N ARG A 210 -3.39 10.43 0.32
CA ARG A 210 -2.61 9.99 1.48
C ARG A 210 -3.38 10.25 2.75
N LEU A 211 -3.49 9.22 3.57
CA LEU A 211 -4.00 9.29 4.93
C LEU A 211 -2.82 9.22 5.87
N THR A 212 -2.75 10.15 6.81
CA THR A 212 -1.70 10.21 7.82
C THR A 212 -2.32 10.08 9.20
N LYS A 213 -1.80 9.17 10.01
CA LYS A 213 -2.14 9.07 11.44
C LYS A 213 -1.78 10.37 12.13
N VAL A 214 -2.68 10.86 12.96
CA VAL A 214 -2.44 12.00 13.86
C VAL A 214 -2.40 11.46 15.29
N ALA A 215 -1.50 11.98 16.07
CA ALA A 215 -1.32 11.60 17.48
C ALA A 215 -2.52 12.03 18.35
#